data_a4eac87dd8446b68ef0a732ffb12adea
#
_entry.id   a4eac87dd8446b68ef0a732ffb12adea
#
_cell.length_a   1.000
_cell.length_b   1.000
_cell.length_c   1.000
_cell.angle_alpha   90.00
_cell.angle_beta   90.00
_cell.angle_gamma   90.00
#
_symmetry.space_group_name_H-M   'P 1'
#
loop_
_entity.id
_entity.type
_entity.pdbx_description
1 polymer ?
#
loop_
_entity_poly.entity_id
_entity_poly.type
_entity_poly.pdbx_seq_one_letter_code
_entity_poly.pdbx_strand_id
1 'polypeptide(L)'
;RDELADVRNEMLGFIFQQYNLLPRLNLLENVEVPLIYANISRAERHKLAKDVLEKVGLGDKLKNLPNQLSGGQQQRVSIARALVRNPAVILADEPTGALDSHTGREVIGMLQQLHREGHTVVLITHDNSIAVQAERIIRLEDGQVVYDGDAHAPEAIVQPTLSGEAAQEEAK
;
A
#
# COMPACT_ATOMS: atom_id res chain seq x y z
N ARG A 1 -14.64 15.55 -16.16
CA ARG A 1 -13.24 15.26 -15.69
C ARG A 1 -13.07 15.57 -14.22
N ASP A 2 -13.75 16.59 -13.69
CA ASP A 2 -13.62 17.03 -12.30
C ASP A 2 -14.27 16.04 -11.33
N GLU A 3 -15.46 15.51 -11.61
CA GLU A 3 -16.16 14.51 -10.77
C GLU A 3 -15.33 13.22 -10.53
N LEU A 4 -14.61 12.73 -11.53
CA LEU A 4 -13.74 11.55 -11.36
C LEU A 4 -12.48 11.84 -10.53
N ALA A 5 -12.00 13.09 -10.55
CA ALA A 5 -10.91 13.53 -9.71
C ALA A 5 -11.36 13.66 -8.24
N ASP A 6 -12.57 14.17 -8.02
CA ASP A 6 -13.17 14.28 -6.70
C ASP A 6 -13.41 12.89 -6.08
N VAL A 7 -14.02 11.95 -6.82
CA VAL A 7 -14.22 10.56 -6.38
C VAL A 7 -12.88 9.90 -6.03
N ARG A 8 -11.85 10.06 -6.88
CA ARG A 8 -10.51 9.51 -6.57
C ARG A 8 -9.92 10.10 -5.31
N ASN A 9 -10.06 11.41 -5.12
CA ASN A 9 -9.50 12.10 -3.97
C ASN A 9 -10.26 11.77 -2.67
N GLU A 10 -11.55 11.51 -2.75
CA GLU A 10 -12.39 11.20 -1.57
C GLU A 10 -12.40 9.73 -1.19
N MET A 11 -12.45 8.85 -2.17
CA MET A 11 -12.70 7.42 -1.95
C MET A 11 -11.45 6.56 -1.99
N LEU A 12 -10.36 7.01 -2.63
CA LEU A 12 -9.18 6.18 -2.89
C LEU A 12 -7.95 6.73 -2.18
N GLY A 13 -7.28 5.87 -1.42
CA GLY A 13 -5.92 6.07 -0.90
C GLY A 13 -4.93 5.25 -1.71
N PHE A 14 -3.80 5.83 -2.10
CA PHE A 14 -2.75 5.13 -2.87
C PHE A 14 -1.48 4.99 -2.06
N ILE A 15 -0.95 3.76 -2.01
CA ILE A 15 0.33 3.41 -1.41
C ILE A 15 1.18 2.78 -2.51
N PHE A 16 2.41 3.28 -2.71
CA PHE A 16 3.30 2.87 -3.80
C PHE A 16 4.58 2.23 -3.26
N GLN A 17 5.20 1.35 -4.02
CA GLN A 17 6.46 0.69 -3.71
C GLN A 17 7.59 1.69 -3.42
N GLN A 18 7.70 2.78 -4.20
CA GLN A 18 8.73 3.80 -4.05
C GLN A 18 8.29 5.00 -3.20
N TYR A 19 7.27 4.82 -2.36
CA TYR A 19 6.71 5.82 -1.43
C TYR A 19 6.14 7.07 -2.10
N ASN A 20 6.69 7.53 -3.21
CA ASN A 20 6.32 8.74 -3.98
C ASN A 20 6.16 9.99 -3.10
N LEU A 21 7.06 10.16 -2.13
CA LEU A 21 7.09 11.35 -1.29
C LEU A 21 7.74 12.51 -2.04
N LEU A 22 7.24 13.71 -1.78
CA LEU A 22 7.80 14.95 -2.32
C LEU A 22 9.07 15.30 -1.53
N PRO A 23 10.28 15.25 -2.13
CA PRO A 23 11.54 15.26 -1.40
C PRO A 23 11.88 16.61 -0.75
N ARG A 24 11.23 17.70 -1.19
CA ARG A 24 11.42 19.05 -0.67
C ARG A 24 10.43 19.44 0.41
N LEU A 25 9.42 18.61 0.65
CA LEU A 25 8.41 18.78 1.69
C LEU A 25 8.75 17.92 2.90
N ASN A 26 8.53 18.44 4.11
CA ASN A 26 8.63 17.64 5.32
C ASN A 26 7.47 16.61 5.42
N LEU A 27 7.48 15.75 6.45
CA LEU A 27 6.49 14.71 6.62
C LEU A 27 5.07 15.26 6.71
N LEU A 28 4.89 16.29 7.52
CA LEU A 28 3.59 16.91 7.71
C LEU A 28 3.05 17.48 6.39
N GLU A 29 3.89 18.23 5.67
CA GLU A 29 3.54 18.80 4.37
C GLU A 29 3.22 17.72 3.32
N ASN A 30 3.96 16.60 3.30
CA ASN A 30 3.66 15.46 2.43
C ASN A 30 2.26 14.88 2.68
N VAL A 31 1.88 14.75 3.94
CA VAL A 31 0.57 14.21 4.33
C VAL A 31 -0.55 15.25 4.11
N GLU A 32 -0.25 16.55 4.19
CA GLU A 32 -1.21 17.62 3.89
C GLU A 32 -1.61 17.71 2.41
N VAL A 33 -0.83 17.18 1.47
CA VAL A 33 -1.06 17.33 0.02
C VAL A 33 -2.48 16.97 -0.43
N PRO A 34 -3.06 15.81 -0.08
CA PRO A 34 -4.44 15.48 -0.45
C PRO A 34 -5.48 16.44 0.13
N LEU A 35 -5.20 17.00 1.29
CA LEU A 35 -6.09 17.94 1.98
C LEU A 35 -6.07 19.34 1.32
N ILE A 36 -4.94 19.71 0.69
CA ILE A 36 -4.83 20.95 -0.09
C ILE A 36 -5.76 20.86 -1.31
N TYR A 37 -5.74 19.75 -2.04
CA TYR A 37 -6.64 19.53 -3.18
C TYR A 37 -8.12 19.45 -2.77
N ALA A 38 -8.40 19.10 -1.53
CA ALA A 38 -9.75 19.12 -0.96
C ALA A 38 -10.18 20.50 -0.43
N ASN A 39 -9.37 21.55 -0.62
CA ASN A 39 -9.63 22.91 -0.14
C ASN A 39 -9.84 23.01 1.39
N ILE A 40 -9.24 22.09 2.17
CA ILE A 40 -9.31 22.11 3.64
C ILE A 40 -8.43 23.26 4.18
N SER A 41 -8.92 23.95 5.19
CA SER A 41 -8.22 25.08 5.79
C SER A 41 -6.86 24.67 6.35
N ARG A 42 -5.88 25.59 6.38
CA ARG A 42 -4.52 25.29 6.86
C ARG A 42 -4.51 24.75 8.29
N ALA A 43 -5.29 25.32 9.17
CA ALA A 43 -5.33 24.89 10.57
C ALA A 43 -5.88 23.47 10.71
N GLU A 44 -6.94 23.15 9.98
CA GLU A 44 -7.58 21.84 10.01
C GLU A 44 -6.71 20.76 9.36
N ARG A 45 -6.12 21.01 8.16
CA ARG A 45 -5.24 20.02 7.52
C ARG A 45 -3.99 19.74 8.35
N HIS A 46 -3.44 20.76 9.02
CA HIS A 46 -2.30 20.59 9.91
C HIS A 46 -2.64 19.64 11.07
N LYS A 47 -3.82 19.79 11.67
CA LYS A 47 -4.31 18.89 12.71
C LYS A 47 -4.50 17.48 12.19
N LEU A 48 -5.25 17.29 11.08
CA LEU A 48 -5.52 15.98 10.50
C LEU A 48 -4.24 15.24 10.11
N ALA A 49 -3.30 15.93 9.45
CA ALA A 49 -2.03 15.34 9.04
C ALA A 49 -1.16 14.93 10.25
N LYS A 50 -1.15 15.75 11.30
CA LYS A 50 -0.46 15.41 12.55
C LYS A 50 -1.07 14.19 13.21
N ASP A 51 -2.41 14.13 13.35
CA ASP A 51 -3.12 13.03 14.00
C ASP A 51 -2.83 11.70 13.29
N VAL A 52 -2.80 11.69 11.95
CA VAL A 52 -2.49 10.48 11.17
C VAL A 52 -1.01 10.09 11.28
N LEU A 53 -0.07 11.06 11.28
CA LEU A 53 1.36 10.78 11.49
C LEU A 53 1.63 10.20 12.88
N GLU A 54 0.92 10.64 13.91
CA GLU A 54 0.98 10.07 15.24
C GLU A 54 0.49 8.61 15.25
N LYS A 55 -0.63 8.29 14.55
CA LYS A 55 -1.16 6.92 14.41
C LYS A 55 -0.17 5.95 13.77
N VAL A 56 0.63 6.41 12.80
CA VAL A 56 1.67 5.58 12.16
C VAL A 56 3.02 5.61 12.90
N GLY A 57 3.09 6.22 14.10
CA GLY A 57 4.27 6.26 14.95
C GLY A 57 5.36 7.23 14.49
N LEU A 58 4.98 8.35 13.84
CA LEU A 58 5.90 9.38 13.33
C LEU A 58 5.61 10.78 13.85
N GLY A 59 4.89 10.89 14.98
CA GLY A 59 4.50 12.17 15.58
C GLY A 59 5.68 13.03 16.06
N ASP A 60 6.82 12.42 16.35
CA ASP A 60 8.08 13.09 16.76
C ASP A 60 8.90 13.61 15.53
N LYS A 61 8.54 13.24 14.30
CA LYS A 61 9.31 13.48 13.07
C LYS A 61 8.64 14.41 12.06
N LEU A 62 7.62 15.16 12.46
CA LEU A 62 6.79 15.97 11.57
C LEU A 62 7.58 16.90 10.63
N LYS A 63 8.70 17.44 11.12
CA LYS A 63 9.57 18.39 10.38
C LYS A 63 10.70 17.73 9.60
N ASN A 64 10.89 16.42 9.71
CA ASN A 64 11.93 15.71 8.96
C ASN A 64 11.59 15.71 7.46
N LEU A 65 12.64 15.69 6.63
CA LEU A 65 12.52 15.46 5.19
C LEU A 65 12.57 13.94 4.89
N PRO A 66 12.01 13.48 3.75
CA PRO A 66 12.03 12.07 3.39
C PRO A 66 13.39 11.41 3.41
N ASN A 67 14.46 12.11 2.98
CA ASN A 67 15.83 11.60 2.97
C ASN A 67 16.45 11.41 4.36
N GLN A 68 15.81 11.86 5.41
CA GLN A 68 16.21 11.68 6.81
C GLN A 68 15.55 10.45 7.46
N LEU A 69 14.82 9.66 6.68
CA LEU A 69 14.01 8.53 7.16
C LEU A 69 14.52 7.20 6.57
N SER A 70 14.35 6.11 7.34
CA SER A 70 14.47 4.76 6.81
C SER A 70 13.37 4.47 5.78
N GLY A 71 13.56 3.45 4.92
CA GLY A 71 12.55 3.03 3.96
C GLY A 71 11.19 2.72 4.59
N GLY A 72 11.19 2.00 5.72
CA GLY A 72 9.96 1.71 6.46
C GLY A 72 9.27 2.94 7.02
N GLN A 73 10.03 3.94 7.49
CA GLN A 73 9.46 5.21 7.91
C GLN A 73 8.87 5.99 6.73
N GLN A 74 9.54 6.00 5.57
CA GLN A 74 9.01 6.62 4.35
C GLN A 74 7.70 5.94 3.90
N GLN A 75 7.63 4.60 3.99
CA GLN A 75 6.41 3.87 3.67
C GLN A 75 5.27 4.21 4.66
N ARG A 76 5.55 4.35 5.94
CA ARG A 76 4.55 4.81 6.92
C ARG A 76 4.03 6.22 6.62
N VAL A 77 4.87 7.14 6.12
CA VAL A 77 4.42 8.46 5.64
C VAL A 77 3.51 8.32 4.41
N SER A 78 3.86 7.43 3.46
CA SER A 78 3.01 7.14 2.30
C SER A 78 1.64 6.59 2.73
N ILE A 79 1.60 5.69 3.71
CA ILE A 79 0.36 5.18 4.32
C ILE A 79 -0.42 6.31 4.98
N ALA A 80 0.23 7.16 5.80
CA ALA A 80 -0.43 8.30 6.45
C ALA A 80 -1.05 9.25 5.42
N ARG A 81 -0.34 9.54 4.33
CA ARG A 81 -0.85 10.37 3.23
C ARG A 81 -2.07 9.74 2.54
N ALA A 82 -2.08 8.42 2.36
CA ALA A 82 -3.23 7.71 1.81
C ALA A 82 -4.46 7.79 2.74
N LEU A 83 -4.23 7.75 4.06
CA LEU A 83 -5.27 7.68 5.08
C LEU A 83 -5.87 9.03 5.48
N VAL A 84 -5.17 10.14 5.24
CA VAL A 84 -5.52 11.45 5.83
C VAL A 84 -6.93 11.93 5.47
N ARG A 85 -7.52 11.43 4.39
CA ARG A 85 -8.91 11.68 3.98
C ARG A 85 -9.89 10.56 4.36
N ASN A 86 -9.44 9.58 5.13
CA ASN A 86 -10.26 8.43 5.54
C ASN A 86 -10.92 7.72 4.33
N PRO A 87 -10.17 7.25 3.33
CA PRO A 87 -10.71 6.68 2.10
C PRO A 87 -11.44 5.37 2.35
N ALA A 88 -12.48 5.08 1.57
CA ALA A 88 -13.19 3.79 1.64
C ALA A 88 -12.31 2.62 1.12
N VAL A 89 -11.46 2.90 0.13
CA VAL A 89 -10.60 1.90 -0.53
C VAL A 89 -9.14 2.36 -0.50
N ILE A 90 -8.24 1.47 -0.12
CA ILE A 90 -6.79 1.65 -0.14
C ILE A 90 -6.21 0.73 -1.23
N LEU A 91 -5.53 1.32 -2.21
CA LEU A 91 -4.81 0.60 -3.26
C LEU A 91 -3.32 0.59 -2.91
N ALA A 92 -2.78 -0.57 -2.58
CA ALA A 92 -1.37 -0.76 -2.21
C ALA A 92 -0.65 -1.55 -3.30
N ASP A 93 0.20 -0.87 -4.06
CA ASP A 93 0.96 -1.43 -5.16
C ASP A 93 2.39 -1.75 -4.69
N GLU A 94 2.70 -3.06 -4.57
CA GLU A 94 3.97 -3.61 -4.06
C GLU A 94 4.47 -2.90 -2.79
N PRO A 95 3.64 -2.74 -1.73
CA PRO A 95 3.95 -1.84 -0.61
C PRO A 95 5.17 -2.26 0.21
N THR A 96 5.68 -3.48 0.00
CA THR A 96 6.84 -4.05 0.71
C THR A 96 8.04 -4.28 -0.19
N GLY A 97 7.92 -4.07 -1.51
CA GLY A 97 8.93 -4.45 -2.49
C GLY A 97 10.30 -3.75 -2.35
N ALA A 98 10.37 -2.61 -1.65
CA ALA A 98 11.59 -1.87 -1.35
C ALA A 98 12.07 -2.03 0.12
N LEU A 99 11.46 -2.94 0.91
CA LEU A 99 11.69 -3.09 2.34
C LEU A 99 12.35 -4.44 2.66
N ASP A 100 13.11 -4.46 3.78
CA ASP A 100 13.52 -5.72 4.36
C ASP A 100 12.34 -6.51 4.93
N SER A 101 12.52 -7.82 5.13
CA SER A 101 11.44 -8.73 5.54
C SER A 101 10.79 -8.40 6.89
N HIS A 102 11.54 -7.78 7.82
CA HIS A 102 10.98 -7.39 9.12
C HIS A 102 10.06 -6.18 8.96
N THR A 103 10.57 -5.12 8.33
CA THR A 103 9.82 -3.89 8.04
C THR A 103 8.64 -4.16 7.12
N GLY A 104 8.79 -5.07 6.15
CA GLY A 104 7.68 -5.50 5.28
C GLY A 104 6.53 -6.11 6.07
N ARG A 105 6.81 -7.00 7.04
CA ARG A 105 5.77 -7.58 7.91
C ARG A 105 5.05 -6.51 8.74
N GLU A 106 5.76 -5.49 9.24
CA GLU A 106 5.12 -4.39 9.95
C GLU A 106 4.14 -3.62 9.06
N VAL A 107 4.53 -3.34 7.81
CA VAL A 107 3.66 -2.65 6.84
C VAL A 107 2.43 -3.49 6.51
N ILE A 108 2.57 -4.80 6.27
CA ILE A 108 1.41 -5.67 6.05
C ILE A 108 0.51 -5.72 7.29
N GLY A 109 1.07 -5.79 8.49
CA GLY A 109 0.31 -5.73 9.74
C GLY A 109 -0.51 -4.44 9.87
N MET A 110 0.04 -3.30 9.44
CA MET A 110 -0.69 -2.02 9.40
C MET A 110 -1.86 -2.08 8.39
N LEU A 111 -1.65 -2.63 7.19
CA LEU A 111 -2.72 -2.76 6.19
C LEU A 111 -3.85 -3.69 6.68
N GLN A 112 -3.51 -4.80 7.33
CA GLN A 112 -4.48 -5.68 7.97
C GLN A 112 -5.25 -4.98 9.10
N GLN A 113 -4.59 -4.12 9.87
CA GLN A 113 -5.27 -3.33 10.91
C GLN A 113 -6.29 -2.35 10.29
N LEU A 114 -5.90 -1.66 9.20
CA LEU A 114 -6.79 -0.77 8.48
C LEU A 114 -8.02 -1.50 7.90
N HIS A 115 -7.82 -2.74 7.41
CA HIS A 115 -8.93 -3.58 6.97
C HIS A 115 -9.89 -3.89 8.14
N ARG A 116 -9.36 -4.27 9.31
CA ARG A 116 -10.19 -4.49 10.52
C ARG A 116 -10.93 -3.22 10.99
N GLU A 117 -10.40 -2.04 10.70
CA GLU A 117 -11.03 -0.74 10.97
C GLU A 117 -12.11 -0.36 9.95
N GLY A 118 -12.33 -1.19 8.93
CA GLY A 118 -13.42 -1.04 7.95
C GLY A 118 -13.01 -0.51 6.58
N HIS A 119 -11.71 -0.33 6.32
CA HIS A 119 -11.24 0.02 4.98
C HIS A 119 -11.22 -1.22 4.07
N THR A 120 -11.58 -1.05 2.81
CA THR A 120 -11.27 -2.06 1.79
C THR A 120 -9.83 -1.89 1.35
N VAL A 121 -9.00 -2.93 1.53
CA VAL A 121 -7.60 -2.91 1.10
C VAL A 121 -7.43 -3.80 -0.12
N VAL A 122 -7.00 -3.21 -1.24
CA VAL A 122 -6.60 -3.92 -2.45
C VAL A 122 -5.08 -3.92 -2.51
N LEU A 123 -4.49 -5.09 -2.31
CA LEU A 123 -3.04 -5.29 -2.32
C LEU A 123 -2.63 -5.89 -3.66
N ILE A 124 -1.73 -5.24 -4.38
CA ILE A 124 -1.12 -5.75 -5.60
C ILE A 124 0.28 -6.25 -5.25
N THR A 125 0.56 -7.51 -5.52
CA THR A 125 1.87 -8.11 -5.26
C THR A 125 2.11 -9.33 -6.15
N HIS A 126 3.36 -9.60 -6.43
CA HIS A 126 3.81 -10.86 -7.06
C HIS A 126 4.35 -11.86 -6.02
N ASP A 127 4.38 -11.50 -4.75
CA ASP A 127 4.84 -12.36 -3.66
C ASP A 127 3.66 -13.18 -3.09
N ASN A 128 3.68 -14.49 -3.35
CA ASN A 128 2.67 -15.42 -2.86
C ASN A 128 2.58 -15.44 -1.32
N SER A 129 3.70 -15.25 -0.61
CA SER A 129 3.71 -15.25 0.86
C SER A 129 2.96 -14.07 1.46
N ILE A 130 2.86 -12.99 0.69
CA ILE A 130 2.07 -11.80 1.04
C ILE A 130 0.62 -11.97 0.58
N ALA A 131 0.41 -12.47 -0.64
CA ALA A 131 -0.92 -12.65 -1.23
C ALA A 131 -1.83 -13.52 -0.35
N VAL A 132 -1.32 -14.61 0.21
CA VAL A 132 -2.08 -15.53 1.08
C VAL A 132 -2.47 -14.91 2.44
N GLN A 133 -2.03 -13.73 2.76
CA GLN A 133 -2.44 -13.00 3.96
C GLN A 133 -3.73 -12.18 3.76
N ALA A 134 -4.23 -12.12 2.53
CA ALA A 134 -5.54 -11.54 2.21
C ALA A 134 -6.67 -12.56 2.46
N GLU A 135 -7.91 -12.10 2.42
CA GLU A 135 -9.10 -12.97 2.49
C GLU A 135 -9.47 -13.53 1.10
N ARG A 136 -9.23 -12.74 0.05
CA ARG A 136 -9.54 -13.08 -1.36
C ARG A 136 -8.36 -12.75 -2.25
N ILE A 137 -8.08 -13.63 -3.19
CA ILE A 137 -7.07 -13.44 -4.24
C ILE A 137 -7.76 -13.38 -5.61
N ILE A 138 -7.36 -12.40 -6.41
CA ILE A 138 -7.64 -12.33 -7.84
C ILE A 138 -6.30 -12.46 -8.55
N ARG A 139 -6.06 -13.59 -9.23
CA ARG A 139 -4.83 -13.82 -9.98
C ARG A 139 -5.00 -13.49 -11.44
N LEU A 140 -4.04 -12.76 -11.97
CA LEU A 140 -4.00 -12.33 -13.36
C LEU A 140 -2.78 -12.95 -14.05
N GLU A 141 -3.00 -13.56 -15.23
CA GLU A 141 -1.96 -14.04 -16.13
C GLU A 141 -2.28 -13.55 -17.53
N ASP A 142 -1.33 -12.91 -18.19
CA ASP A 142 -1.48 -12.34 -19.55
C ASP A 142 -2.73 -11.44 -19.71
N GLY A 143 -3.06 -10.70 -18.65
CA GLY A 143 -4.21 -9.80 -18.62
C GLY A 143 -5.57 -10.49 -18.44
N GLN A 144 -5.59 -11.79 -18.19
CA GLN A 144 -6.81 -12.56 -17.91
C GLN A 144 -6.88 -12.98 -16.45
N VAL A 145 -8.09 -12.99 -15.88
CA VAL A 145 -8.34 -13.55 -14.56
C VAL A 145 -8.32 -15.05 -14.65
N VAL A 146 -7.32 -15.68 -14.00
CA VAL A 146 -7.17 -17.15 -13.96
C VAL A 146 -7.60 -17.75 -12.63
N TYR A 147 -7.70 -16.94 -11.59
CA TYR A 147 -8.27 -17.33 -10.30
C TYR A 147 -8.96 -16.14 -9.66
N ASP A 148 -10.08 -16.38 -9.01
CA ASP A 148 -10.81 -15.42 -8.18
C ASP A 148 -11.53 -16.17 -7.06
N GLY A 149 -11.01 -16.10 -5.83
CA GLY A 149 -11.57 -16.86 -4.71
C GLY A 149 -10.84 -16.65 -3.39
N ASP A 150 -11.10 -17.57 -2.45
CA ASP A 150 -10.51 -17.59 -1.11
C ASP A 150 -8.98 -17.73 -1.19
N ALA A 151 -8.26 -16.86 -0.48
CA ALA A 151 -6.80 -16.87 -0.44
C ALA A 151 -6.19 -18.15 0.15
N HIS A 152 -6.97 -18.91 0.91
CA HIS A 152 -6.54 -20.15 1.57
C HIS A 152 -6.90 -21.43 0.77
N ALA A 153 -7.58 -21.27 -0.37
CA ALA A 153 -7.86 -22.39 -1.26
C ALA A 153 -6.56 -22.94 -1.89
N PRO A 154 -6.43 -24.26 -2.13
CA PRO A 154 -5.24 -24.84 -2.74
C PRO A 154 -4.88 -24.23 -4.11
N GLU A 155 -5.87 -23.79 -4.87
CA GLU A 155 -5.74 -23.20 -6.19
C GLU A 155 -5.27 -21.71 -6.13
N ALA A 156 -5.32 -21.10 -4.97
CA ALA A 156 -4.89 -19.70 -4.78
C ALA A 156 -3.38 -19.53 -4.95
N ILE A 157 -2.59 -20.57 -4.63
CA ILE A 157 -1.13 -20.55 -4.68
C ILE A 157 -0.66 -21.05 -6.05
N VAL A 158 0.08 -20.21 -6.76
CA VAL A 158 0.83 -20.63 -7.94
C VAL A 158 2.03 -21.47 -7.47
N GLN A 159 1.99 -22.78 -7.66
CA GLN A 159 3.24 -23.53 -7.70
C GLN A 159 3.98 -23.07 -8.98
N PRO A 160 5.28 -22.70 -8.90
CA PRO A 160 6.03 -22.45 -10.11
C PRO A 160 5.94 -23.72 -10.94
N THR A 161 5.29 -23.66 -12.08
CA THR A 161 5.36 -24.72 -13.08
C THR A 161 6.83 -24.85 -13.42
N LEU A 162 7.44 -25.96 -13.05
CA LEU A 162 8.75 -26.38 -13.56
C LEU A 162 8.53 -26.56 -15.07
N SER A 163 8.56 -25.45 -15.80
CA SER A 163 8.47 -25.44 -17.25
C SER A 163 9.72 -26.11 -17.81
N GLY A 164 9.56 -27.41 -18.16
CA GLY A 164 10.11 -27.89 -19.42
C GLY A 164 11.62 -28.05 -19.57
N GLU A 165 12.37 -28.58 -18.57
CA GLU A 165 13.73 -29.07 -18.84
C GLU A 165 14.03 -30.49 -18.35
N ALA A 166 13.09 -31.18 -17.69
CA ALA A 166 13.29 -32.55 -17.18
C ALA A 166 12.70 -33.66 -18.07
N ALA A 167 12.15 -33.38 -19.24
CA ALA A 167 11.53 -34.36 -20.12
C ALA A 167 12.43 -34.87 -21.26
N GLN A 168 13.74 -34.54 -21.27
CA GLN A 168 14.65 -34.96 -22.34
C GLN A 168 15.82 -35.86 -21.90
N GLU A 169 15.91 -36.28 -20.63
CA GLU A 169 16.99 -37.15 -20.17
C GLU A 169 16.59 -38.63 -19.92
N GLU A 170 15.32 -39.02 -20.07
CA GLU A 170 14.90 -40.43 -19.97
C GLU A 170 14.69 -41.14 -21.32
N ALA A 171 15.18 -40.59 -22.42
CA ALA A 171 15.09 -41.24 -23.74
C ALA A 171 16.47 -41.40 -24.41
N LYS A 172 17.49 -41.92 -23.65
CA LYS A 172 18.73 -42.43 -24.26
C LYS A 172 19.20 -43.69 -23.55
#